data_dcd7ef4a016dbf6edfb9783796d5b7f7
#
_entry.id   dcd7ef4a016dbf6edfb9783796d5b7f7
#
_cell.length_a   1.000
_cell.length_b   1.000
_cell.length_c   1.000
_cell.angle_alpha   90.00
_cell.angle_beta   90.00
_cell.angle_gamma   90.00
#
_symmetry.space_group_name_H-M   'P 1'
#
loop_
_entity.id
_entity.type
_entity.pdbx_description
1 polymer ?
#
loop_
_entity_poly.entity_id
_entity_poly.type
_entity_poly.pdbx_seq_one_letter_code
_entity_poly.pdbx_strand_id
1 'polypeptide(L)'
;MSINLTDVWRYPVKSCRGEQLRESAVEPWGLAGDRRWMIVGADGGPVTAREYPPLVLVTPSLEGDVIRLSSPGLPDLTVPLPVPSAGSGLVPVNVWNSHLDASLAGDEASEWLGKIVPEPVRLVYLDDPTRRATNPEYSRAGDRVSFADGYPLLLTSTDSLAALNEWIAAGPHAAEGPVPMTRFRPSVVVSGAPAWAEDGWRRLRIGDVAFRVSKGCDRCVFTTVDPQTAVKGKEPLATLARHRRWDKKVWFGVNLIPDDPRSGDVIRVGDPVEVLERAR
;
A
#
# COMPACT_ATOMS: atom_id res chain seq x y z
N MET A 1 22.88 -2.88 17.43
CA MET A 1 22.56 -3.39 16.08
C MET A 1 22.08 -2.20 15.27
N SER A 2 22.47 -2.08 14.01
CA SER A 2 22.00 -1.03 13.13
C SER A 2 20.69 -1.48 12.47
N ILE A 3 19.71 -0.57 12.40
CA ILE A 3 18.47 -0.81 11.65
C ILE A 3 18.71 -0.32 10.23
N ASN A 4 18.33 -1.12 9.24
CA ASN A 4 18.52 -0.78 7.83
C ASN A 4 17.23 -1.01 7.04
N LEU A 5 17.05 -0.25 5.96
CA LEU A 5 16.00 -0.45 4.97
C LEU A 5 16.38 -1.65 4.09
N THR A 6 15.57 -2.71 4.12
CA THR A 6 15.81 -3.94 3.34
C THR A 6 15.05 -3.99 2.04
N ASP A 7 13.84 -3.42 2.02
CA ASP A 7 13.00 -3.43 0.82
C ASP A 7 12.23 -2.12 0.68
N VAL A 8 12.05 -1.71 -0.57
CA VAL A 8 11.15 -0.64 -0.99
C VAL A 8 10.15 -1.23 -1.97
N TRP A 9 8.86 -1.03 -1.70
CA TRP A 9 7.77 -1.53 -2.53
C TRP A 9 6.85 -0.41 -2.97
N ARG A 10 6.48 -0.42 -4.24
CA ARG A 10 5.48 0.47 -4.82
C ARG A 10 4.30 -0.35 -5.34
N TYR A 11 3.10 0.16 -5.17
CA TYR A 11 1.86 -0.46 -5.63
C TYR A 11 1.12 0.53 -6.53
N PRO A 12 1.43 0.65 -7.82
CA PRO A 12 0.86 1.70 -8.67
C PRO A 12 -0.66 1.74 -8.67
N VAL A 13 -1.30 0.55 -8.67
CA VAL A 13 -2.76 0.40 -8.64
C VAL A 13 -3.21 -0.16 -7.29
N LYS A 14 -4.22 0.48 -6.67
CA LYS A 14 -4.85 -0.03 -5.44
C LYS A 14 -5.33 -1.47 -5.65
N SER A 15 -5.06 -2.34 -4.70
CA SER A 15 -5.39 -3.78 -4.69
C SER A 15 -4.60 -4.68 -5.65
N CYS A 16 -3.92 -4.15 -6.64
CA CYS A 16 -3.10 -4.93 -7.57
C CYS A 16 -1.72 -5.29 -6.99
N ARG A 17 -0.95 -6.09 -7.69
CA ARG A 17 0.41 -6.50 -7.32
C ARG A 17 1.31 -5.29 -7.15
N GLY A 18 2.27 -5.38 -6.23
CA GLY A 18 3.34 -4.40 -6.05
C GLY A 18 4.59 -4.77 -6.84
N GLU A 19 5.45 -3.79 -7.02
CA GLU A 19 6.78 -3.93 -7.58
C GLU A 19 7.83 -3.60 -6.51
N GLN A 20 8.89 -4.38 -6.47
CA GLN A 20 10.03 -4.14 -5.60
C GLN A 20 11.01 -3.19 -6.29
N LEU A 21 11.43 -2.17 -5.58
CA LEU A 21 12.34 -1.14 -6.10
C LEU A 21 13.68 -1.17 -5.34
N ARG A 22 14.74 -0.70 -5.96
CA ARG A 22 16.01 -0.44 -5.28
C ARG A 22 16.02 0.91 -4.57
N GLU A 23 15.27 1.86 -5.11
CA GLU A 23 15.11 3.21 -4.56
C GLU A 23 13.77 3.82 -5.00
N SER A 24 13.31 4.81 -4.30
CA SER A 24 12.13 5.60 -4.68
C SER A 24 12.24 7.02 -4.18
N ALA A 25 11.78 7.97 -4.99
CA ALA A 25 11.53 9.32 -4.51
C ALA A 25 10.38 9.32 -3.49
N VAL A 26 10.48 10.22 -2.50
CA VAL A 26 9.47 10.42 -1.46
C VAL A 26 8.74 11.72 -1.72
N GLU A 27 7.44 11.63 -1.91
CA GLU A 27 6.53 12.74 -2.11
C GLU A 27 5.68 12.96 -0.85
N PRO A 28 5.04 14.12 -0.67
CA PRO A 28 4.20 14.40 0.52
C PRO A 28 3.08 13.37 0.75
N TRP A 29 2.65 12.68 -0.30
CA TRP A 29 1.57 11.67 -0.29
C TRP A 29 2.04 10.22 -0.40
N GLY A 30 3.35 9.95 -0.31
CA GLY A 30 3.94 8.61 -0.31
C GLY A 30 5.12 8.46 -1.26
N LEU A 31 5.42 7.23 -1.68
CA LEU A 31 6.43 6.98 -2.69
C LEU A 31 5.92 7.42 -4.07
N ALA A 32 6.83 7.92 -4.91
CA ALA A 32 6.49 8.35 -6.26
C ALA A 32 5.76 7.26 -7.05
N GLY A 33 4.56 7.57 -7.56
CA GLY A 33 3.72 6.64 -8.31
C GLY A 33 2.93 5.62 -7.46
N ASP A 34 3.07 5.64 -6.12
CA ASP A 34 2.39 4.67 -5.25
C ASP A 34 0.90 4.97 -5.14
N ARG A 35 0.04 3.96 -5.42
CA ARG A 35 -1.44 4.02 -5.37
C ARG A 35 -2.02 5.27 -6.04
N ARG A 36 -1.41 5.70 -7.16
CA ARG A 36 -1.96 6.80 -7.98
C ARG A 36 -3.14 6.34 -8.83
N TRP A 37 -3.30 5.02 -8.99
CA TRP A 37 -4.38 4.41 -9.75
C TRP A 37 -5.32 3.60 -8.84
N MET A 38 -6.61 3.59 -9.21
CA MET A 38 -7.64 2.83 -8.50
C MET A 38 -8.68 2.30 -9.48
N ILE A 39 -9.16 1.09 -9.23
CA ILE A 39 -10.31 0.52 -9.92
C ILE A 39 -11.55 0.92 -9.14
N VAL A 40 -12.55 1.45 -9.83
CA VAL A 40 -13.81 1.91 -9.24
C VAL A 40 -15.01 1.27 -9.91
N GLY A 41 -16.05 1.02 -9.13
CA GLY A 41 -17.35 0.60 -9.62
C GLY A 41 -18.17 1.74 -10.23
N ALA A 42 -19.40 1.45 -10.61
CA ALA A 42 -20.33 2.43 -11.19
C ALA A 42 -20.66 3.60 -10.23
N ASP A 43 -20.63 3.34 -8.92
CA ASP A 43 -20.87 4.29 -7.83
C ASP A 43 -19.65 5.16 -7.49
N GLY A 44 -18.49 4.94 -8.16
CA GLY A 44 -17.22 5.59 -7.86
C GLY A 44 -16.50 5.00 -6.63
N GLY A 45 -17.03 3.97 -6.02
CA GLY A 45 -16.41 3.24 -4.91
C GLY A 45 -15.25 2.37 -5.35
N PRO A 46 -14.25 2.10 -4.45
CA PRO A 46 -13.09 1.29 -4.78
C PRO A 46 -13.48 -0.19 -4.92
N VAL A 47 -13.18 -0.77 -6.05
CA VAL A 47 -13.23 -2.21 -6.27
C VAL A 47 -11.92 -2.83 -5.80
N THR A 48 -11.99 -3.77 -4.88
CA THR A 48 -10.80 -4.25 -4.15
C THR A 48 -10.61 -5.76 -4.20
N ALA A 49 -9.37 -6.21 -3.96
CA ALA A 49 -9.07 -7.64 -3.84
C ALA A 49 -9.67 -8.30 -2.58
N ARG A 50 -10.33 -7.55 -1.69
CA ARG A 50 -11.15 -8.12 -0.62
C ARG A 50 -12.36 -8.85 -1.20
N GLU A 51 -12.94 -8.27 -2.25
CA GLU A 51 -14.11 -8.76 -2.98
C GLU A 51 -13.70 -9.61 -4.17
N TYR A 52 -12.70 -9.14 -4.94
CA TYR A 52 -12.19 -9.78 -6.16
C TYR A 52 -10.71 -10.14 -6.01
N PRO A 53 -10.39 -11.27 -5.34
CA PRO A 53 -9.01 -11.70 -5.10
C PRO A 53 -8.12 -11.76 -6.34
N PRO A 54 -8.62 -12.11 -7.56
CA PRO A 54 -7.79 -12.13 -8.77
C PRO A 54 -7.07 -10.79 -9.09
N LEU A 55 -7.52 -9.67 -8.54
CA LEU A 55 -6.86 -8.38 -8.70
C LEU A 55 -5.41 -8.38 -8.19
N VAL A 56 -5.04 -9.25 -7.23
CA VAL A 56 -3.65 -9.37 -6.76
C VAL A 56 -2.71 -9.95 -7.82
N LEU A 57 -3.27 -10.59 -8.86
CA LEU A 57 -2.50 -11.14 -9.98
C LEU A 57 -2.26 -10.13 -11.09
N VAL A 58 -2.98 -9.02 -11.09
CA VAL A 58 -2.71 -7.89 -12.00
C VAL A 58 -1.39 -7.25 -11.60
N THR A 59 -0.44 -7.24 -12.53
CA THR A 59 0.89 -6.66 -12.34
C THR A 59 1.00 -5.35 -13.11
N PRO A 60 0.90 -4.19 -12.42
CA PRO A 60 1.15 -2.90 -13.02
C PRO A 60 2.65 -2.60 -13.08
N SER A 61 3.10 -1.93 -14.14
CA SER A 61 4.45 -1.36 -14.29
C SER A 61 4.34 0.07 -14.80
N LEU A 62 5.05 1.01 -14.18
CA LEU A 62 5.11 2.40 -14.63
C LEU A 62 6.28 2.58 -15.60
N GLU A 63 6.00 3.04 -16.81
CA GLU A 63 6.96 3.20 -17.90
C GLU A 63 6.84 4.63 -18.49
N GLY A 64 7.52 5.61 -17.88
CA GLY A 64 7.38 7.01 -18.29
C GLY A 64 5.95 7.51 -18.08
N ASP A 65 5.31 7.95 -19.17
CA ASP A 65 3.95 8.52 -19.16
C ASP A 65 2.84 7.47 -19.40
N VAL A 66 3.14 6.18 -19.17
CA VAL A 66 2.17 5.11 -19.32
C VAL A 66 2.21 4.16 -18.11
N ILE A 67 1.09 3.48 -17.87
CA ILE A 67 1.06 2.30 -17.03
C ILE A 67 0.78 1.08 -17.91
N ARG A 68 1.61 0.05 -17.78
CA ARG A 68 1.38 -1.25 -18.38
C ARG A 68 0.75 -2.18 -17.35
N LEU A 69 -0.33 -2.85 -17.73
CA LEU A 69 -1.03 -3.84 -16.92
C LEU A 69 -0.87 -5.21 -17.56
N SER A 70 -0.46 -6.21 -16.79
CA SER A 70 -0.45 -7.61 -17.21
C SER A 70 -1.21 -8.48 -16.23
N SER A 71 -1.80 -9.59 -16.71
CA SER A 71 -2.49 -10.57 -15.86
C SER A 71 -2.44 -11.94 -16.54
N PRO A 72 -2.34 -13.05 -15.79
CA PRO A 72 -2.35 -14.38 -16.37
C PRO A 72 -3.56 -14.60 -17.31
N GLY A 73 -3.28 -15.06 -18.51
CA GLY A 73 -4.33 -15.39 -19.50
C GLY A 73 -4.91 -14.19 -20.26
N LEU A 74 -4.43 -12.98 -20.02
CA LEU A 74 -4.84 -11.80 -20.76
C LEU A 74 -3.66 -11.18 -21.53
N PRO A 75 -3.91 -10.52 -22.67
CA PRO A 75 -2.90 -9.70 -23.32
C PRO A 75 -2.56 -8.49 -22.42
N ASP A 76 -1.32 -8.04 -22.49
CA ASP A 76 -0.89 -6.82 -21.80
C ASP A 76 -1.66 -5.60 -22.35
N LEU A 77 -1.95 -4.66 -21.46
CA LEU A 77 -2.57 -3.38 -21.79
C LEU A 77 -1.64 -2.23 -21.40
N THR A 78 -1.44 -1.27 -22.31
CA THR A 78 -0.74 -0.03 -22.03
C THR A 78 -1.75 1.11 -21.96
N VAL A 79 -1.76 1.84 -20.84
CA VAL A 79 -2.68 2.94 -20.58
C VAL A 79 -1.87 4.23 -20.40
N PRO A 80 -2.07 5.26 -21.23
CA PRO A 80 -1.44 6.57 -21.03
C PRO A 80 -1.86 7.19 -19.68
N LEU A 81 -0.96 7.96 -19.06
CA LEU A 81 -1.33 8.83 -17.94
C LEU A 81 -2.40 9.82 -18.40
N PRO A 82 -3.58 9.84 -17.78
CA PRO A 82 -4.59 10.81 -18.14
C PRO A 82 -4.11 12.22 -17.82
N VAL A 83 -4.09 13.08 -18.83
CA VAL A 83 -3.83 14.52 -18.64
C VAL A 83 -5.18 15.21 -18.57
N PRO A 84 -5.55 15.81 -17.45
CA PRO A 84 -6.80 16.57 -17.36
C PRO A 84 -6.74 17.73 -18.35
N SER A 85 -7.56 17.68 -19.39
CA SER A 85 -7.86 18.88 -20.17
C SER A 85 -8.85 19.75 -19.38
N ALA A 86 -8.68 21.06 -19.40
CA ALA A 86 -9.52 22.00 -18.66
C ALA A 86 -11.02 21.69 -18.85
N GLY A 87 -11.66 21.12 -17.82
CA GLY A 87 -13.11 20.87 -17.79
C GLY A 87 -13.62 19.51 -18.27
N SER A 88 -12.75 18.55 -18.65
CA SER A 88 -13.21 17.23 -19.10
C SER A 88 -12.34 16.10 -18.55
N GLY A 89 -12.95 14.94 -18.30
CA GLY A 89 -12.26 13.71 -17.91
C GLY A 89 -12.14 13.45 -16.43
N LEU A 90 -12.58 14.34 -15.55
CA LEU A 90 -12.68 14.07 -14.12
C LEU A 90 -14.02 13.40 -13.79
N VAL A 91 -13.93 12.38 -12.92
CA VAL A 91 -15.11 11.66 -12.41
C VAL A 91 -15.07 11.65 -10.89
N PRO A 92 -16.24 11.77 -10.22
CA PRO A 92 -16.32 11.67 -8.79
C PRO A 92 -16.00 10.23 -8.36
N VAL A 93 -15.13 10.10 -7.34
CA VAL A 93 -14.75 8.84 -6.74
C VAL A 93 -14.75 8.97 -5.23
N ASN A 94 -14.81 7.86 -4.54
CA ASN A 94 -14.67 7.83 -3.09
C ASN A 94 -13.60 6.82 -2.65
N VAL A 95 -12.96 7.11 -1.53
CA VAL A 95 -12.10 6.16 -0.82
C VAL A 95 -12.48 6.27 0.64
N TRP A 96 -13.24 5.29 1.14
CA TRP A 96 -13.88 5.35 2.45
C TRP A 96 -14.74 6.62 2.59
N ASN A 97 -14.42 7.51 3.51
CA ASN A 97 -15.13 8.76 3.74
C ASN A 97 -14.56 9.96 2.95
N SER A 98 -13.57 9.72 2.08
CA SER A 98 -13.00 10.77 1.23
C SER A 98 -13.72 10.78 -0.11
N HIS A 99 -14.31 11.93 -0.48
CA HIS A 99 -14.91 12.16 -1.79
C HIS A 99 -14.01 13.14 -2.56
N LEU A 100 -13.64 12.78 -3.78
CA LEU A 100 -12.73 13.59 -4.61
C LEU A 100 -12.95 13.27 -6.09
N ASP A 101 -12.37 14.10 -6.95
CA ASP A 101 -12.36 13.86 -8.38
C ASP A 101 -11.05 13.22 -8.82
N ALA A 102 -11.13 12.32 -9.81
CA ALA A 102 -9.99 11.65 -10.40
C ALA A 102 -10.14 11.57 -11.93
N SER A 103 -9.01 11.50 -12.62
CA SER A 103 -9.01 11.41 -14.08
C SER A 103 -9.36 9.99 -14.54
N LEU A 104 -10.28 9.89 -15.51
CA LEU A 104 -10.70 8.62 -16.07
C LEU A 104 -9.62 8.13 -17.06
N ALA A 105 -9.23 6.85 -16.95
CA ALA A 105 -8.55 6.13 -18.02
C ALA A 105 -9.56 5.75 -19.11
N GLY A 106 -9.10 5.52 -20.34
CA GLY A 106 -9.97 5.18 -21.47
C GLY A 106 -10.78 3.89 -21.29
N ASP A 107 -11.73 3.65 -22.18
CA ASP A 107 -12.64 2.50 -22.14
C ASP A 107 -11.91 1.16 -22.29
N GLU A 108 -10.77 1.12 -23.00
CA GLU A 108 -9.94 -0.08 -23.13
C GLU A 108 -9.50 -0.66 -21.76
N ALA A 109 -9.21 0.23 -20.79
CA ALA A 109 -8.86 -0.20 -19.43
C ALA A 109 -10.08 -0.83 -18.72
N SER A 110 -11.27 -0.28 -18.93
CA SER A 110 -12.53 -0.80 -18.39
C SER A 110 -12.85 -2.18 -18.97
N GLU A 111 -12.74 -2.34 -20.29
CA GLU A 111 -12.95 -3.61 -21.00
C GLU A 111 -11.94 -4.69 -20.56
N TRP A 112 -10.66 -4.30 -20.40
CA TRP A 112 -9.63 -5.22 -19.97
C TRP A 112 -9.86 -5.70 -18.53
N LEU A 113 -10.18 -4.79 -17.61
CA LEU A 113 -10.48 -5.09 -16.21
C LEU A 113 -11.78 -5.89 -16.06
N GLY A 114 -12.78 -5.68 -16.93
CA GLY A 114 -14.02 -6.44 -16.97
C GLY A 114 -13.84 -7.94 -17.26
N LYS A 115 -12.66 -8.36 -17.76
CA LYS A 115 -12.31 -9.79 -17.90
C LYS A 115 -11.88 -10.42 -16.56
N ILE A 116 -11.57 -9.62 -15.56
CA ILE A 116 -11.12 -10.03 -14.22
C ILE A 116 -12.22 -9.82 -13.18
N VAL A 117 -12.92 -8.69 -13.27
CA VAL A 117 -13.99 -8.28 -12.35
C VAL A 117 -15.33 -8.42 -13.08
N PRO A 118 -16.26 -9.26 -12.60
CA PRO A 118 -17.50 -9.56 -13.31
C PRO A 118 -18.60 -8.51 -13.12
N GLU A 119 -18.22 -7.24 -13.02
CA GLU A 119 -19.11 -6.08 -12.94
C GLU A 119 -18.52 -4.89 -13.69
N PRO A 120 -19.32 -3.87 -14.07
CA PRO A 120 -18.81 -2.69 -14.73
C PRO A 120 -17.82 -1.94 -13.84
N VAL A 121 -16.58 -1.79 -14.31
CA VAL A 121 -15.51 -1.09 -13.60
C VAL A 121 -14.83 -0.09 -14.50
N ARG A 122 -14.19 0.89 -13.88
CA ARG A 122 -13.35 1.89 -14.55
C ARG A 122 -12.01 2.01 -13.84
N LEU A 123 -10.96 2.30 -14.59
CA LEU A 123 -9.67 2.67 -14.04
C LEU A 123 -9.58 4.19 -13.92
N VAL A 124 -9.18 4.69 -12.77
CA VAL A 124 -9.01 6.13 -12.52
C VAL A 124 -7.61 6.45 -12.00
N TYR A 125 -7.14 7.64 -12.32
CA TYR A 125 -5.84 8.16 -11.92
C TYR A 125 -6.02 9.42 -11.06
N LEU A 126 -5.32 9.47 -9.92
CA LEU A 126 -5.25 10.64 -9.06
C LEU A 126 -4.20 11.61 -9.61
N ASP A 127 -4.59 12.48 -10.52
CA ASP A 127 -3.73 13.46 -11.17
C ASP A 127 -3.19 14.49 -10.17
N ASP A 128 -4.00 14.87 -9.18
CA ASP A 128 -3.63 15.79 -8.12
C ASP A 128 -3.87 15.18 -6.71
N PRO A 129 -2.83 14.62 -6.05
CA PRO A 129 -2.96 14.03 -4.72
C PRO A 129 -3.26 15.05 -3.61
N THR A 130 -3.12 16.34 -3.85
CA THR A 130 -3.47 17.38 -2.87
C THR A 130 -4.97 17.40 -2.56
N ARG A 131 -5.80 16.79 -3.41
CA ARG A 131 -7.25 16.65 -3.22
C ARG A 131 -7.63 15.73 -2.06
N ARG A 132 -6.71 14.85 -1.60
CA ARG A 132 -7.03 13.89 -0.53
C ARG A 132 -6.19 14.11 0.73
N ALA A 133 -6.84 14.62 1.77
CA ALA A 133 -6.26 14.72 3.11
C ALA A 133 -6.23 13.35 3.81
N THR A 134 -5.26 13.16 4.70
CA THR A 134 -5.23 12.04 5.66
C THR A 134 -6.26 12.24 6.78
N ASN A 135 -6.53 11.18 7.57
CA ASN A 135 -7.41 11.33 8.75
C ASN A 135 -6.80 12.30 9.77
N PRO A 136 -7.48 13.41 10.11
CA PRO A 136 -6.94 14.46 10.97
C PRO A 136 -6.66 14.02 12.41
N GLU A 137 -7.27 12.92 12.87
CA GLU A 137 -7.03 12.37 14.21
C GLU A 137 -5.56 11.96 14.43
N TYR A 138 -4.88 11.51 13.34
CA TYR A 138 -3.52 10.97 13.41
C TYR A 138 -2.54 11.68 12.46
N SER A 139 -2.87 12.90 12.03
CA SER A 139 -2.09 13.64 11.04
C SER A 139 -2.18 15.15 11.23
N ARG A 140 -1.38 15.90 10.49
CA ARG A 140 -1.42 17.36 10.45
C ARG A 140 -2.30 17.83 9.28
N ALA A 141 -2.80 19.05 9.36
CA ALA A 141 -3.71 19.62 8.35
C ALA A 141 -3.16 19.62 6.91
N GLY A 142 -1.84 19.68 6.74
CA GLY A 142 -1.17 19.64 5.42
C GLY A 142 -0.90 18.24 4.86
N ASP A 143 -1.10 17.19 5.66
CA ASP A 143 -0.77 15.82 5.25
C ASP A 143 -1.74 15.31 4.17
N ARG A 144 -1.18 14.65 3.18
CA ARG A 144 -1.90 14.12 2.01
C ARG A 144 -1.63 12.64 1.83
N VAL A 145 -2.52 11.97 1.09
CA VAL A 145 -2.39 10.56 0.76
C VAL A 145 -2.94 10.29 -0.64
N SER A 146 -2.32 9.36 -1.36
CA SER A 146 -2.82 8.85 -2.64
C SER A 146 -4.08 7.98 -2.45
N PHE A 147 -4.36 7.02 -3.33
CA PHE A 147 -5.44 6.04 -3.12
C PHE A 147 -5.11 4.94 -2.10
N ALA A 148 -4.03 5.07 -1.31
CA ALA A 148 -3.78 4.21 -0.16
C ALA A 148 -4.94 4.27 0.85
N ASP A 149 -5.07 3.26 1.72
CA ASP A 149 -6.25 3.18 2.59
C ASP A 149 -6.36 4.37 3.55
N GLY A 150 -5.31 4.77 4.23
CA GLY A 150 -5.40 5.88 5.18
C GLY A 150 -4.16 6.78 5.24
N TYR A 151 -2.98 6.23 4.96
CA TYR A 151 -1.72 6.94 5.15
C TYR A 151 -0.75 6.67 3.99
N PRO A 152 0.22 7.59 3.77
CA PRO A 152 1.16 7.53 2.65
C PRO A 152 1.96 6.23 2.53
N LEU A 153 2.56 5.77 3.65
CA LEU A 153 3.41 4.59 3.64
C LEU A 153 3.05 3.62 4.77
N LEU A 154 3.38 2.35 4.56
CA LEU A 154 3.38 1.32 5.58
C LEU A 154 4.82 0.86 5.80
N LEU A 155 5.30 0.93 7.04
CA LEU A 155 6.54 0.31 7.50
C LEU A 155 6.24 -1.01 8.19
N THR A 156 7.03 -2.02 7.86
CA THR A 156 7.04 -3.33 8.52
C THR A 156 8.47 -3.77 8.81
N SER A 157 8.64 -4.77 9.69
CA SER A 157 9.94 -5.32 10.06
C SER A 157 10.04 -6.80 9.68
N THR A 158 11.21 -7.20 9.15
CA THR A 158 11.52 -8.62 8.90
C THR A 158 11.53 -9.43 10.19
N ASP A 159 11.99 -8.83 11.29
CA ASP A 159 12.06 -9.45 12.60
C ASP A 159 10.66 -9.70 13.16
N SER A 160 9.74 -8.77 12.97
CA SER A 160 8.31 -8.91 13.33
C SER A 160 7.61 -9.97 12.47
N LEU A 161 7.96 -10.06 11.17
CA LEU A 161 7.45 -11.12 10.31
C LEU A 161 7.97 -12.51 10.72
N ALA A 162 9.25 -12.59 11.07
CA ALA A 162 9.83 -13.85 11.54
C ALA A 162 9.11 -14.36 12.80
N ALA A 163 8.91 -13.48 13.79
CA ALA A 163 8.16 -13.82 15.02
C ALA A 163 6.71 -14.22 14.73
N LEU A 164 6.04 -13.55 13.77
CA LEU A 164 4.70 -13.94 13.34
C LEU A 164 4.70 -15.33 12.70
N ASN A 165 5.66 -15.62 11.83
CA ASN A 165 5.76 -16.93 11.16
C ASN A 165 6.08 -18.07 12.14
N GLU A 166 6.84 -17.82 13.20
CA GLU A 166 7.01 -18.77 14.30
C GLU A 166 5.67 -19.08 15.01
N TRP A 167 4.85 -18.06 15.26
CA TRP A 167 3.52 -18.27 15.85
C TRP A 167 2.57 -19.01 14.91
N ILE A 168 2.64 -18.74 13.58
CA ILE A 168 1.86 -19.47 12.59
C ILE A 168 2.26 -20.93 12.56
N ALA A 169 3.57 -21.23 12.53
CA ALA A 169 4.10 -22.60 12.53
C ALA A 169 3.70 -23.41 13.77
N ALA A 170 3.54 -22.75 14.93
CA ALA A 170 3.05 -23.35 16.16
C ALA A 170 1.50 -23.39 16.25
N GLY A 171 0.79 -22.84 15.28
CA GLY A 171 -0.65 -22.64 15.31
C GLY A 171 -1.45 -23.68 14.54
N PRO A 172 -2.81 -23.60 14.58
CA PRO A 172 -3.70 -24.57 13.95
C PRO A 172 -3.72 -24.47 12.41
N HIS A 173 -3.17 -23.42 11.83
CA HIS A 173 -3.12 -23.19 10.38
C HIS A 173 -1.67 -23.19 9.87
N ALA A 174 -0.76 -23.93 10.52
CA ALA A 174 0.66 -24.03 10.18
C ALA A 174 0.92 -24.34 8.68
N ALA A 175 0.04 -25.08 8.03
CA ALA A 175 0.14 -25.43 6.62
C ALA A 175 -0.03 -24.21 5.67
N GLU A 176 -0.55 -23.08 6.15
CA GLU A 176 -0.69 -21.84 5.38
C GLU A 176 0.56 -20.93 5.48
N GLY A 177 1.52 -21.30 6.32
CA GLY A 177 2.78 -20.56 6.50
C GLY A 177 4.00 -21.23 5.85
N PRO A 178 5.15 -20.55 5.84
CA PRO A 178 5.32 -19.17 6.26
C PRO A 178 4.65 -18.17 5.29
N VAL A 179 4.07 -17.09 5.83
CA VAL A 179 3.50 -16.03 5.00
C VAL A 179 4.57 -15.04 4.55
N PRO A 180 4.58 -14.60 3.29
CA PRO A 180 5.53 -13.60 2.81
C PRO A 180 5.14 -12.18 3.26
N MET A 181 6.14 -11.28 3.31
CA MET A 181 5.95 -9.86 3.66
C MET A 181 4.92 -9.17 2.75
N THR A 182 4.84 -9.57 1.50
CA THR A 182 3.91 -9.01 0.50
C THR A 182 2.43 -9.16 0.85
N ARG A 183 2.06 -10.07 1.78
CA ARG A 183 0.70 -10.16 2.35
C ARG A 183 0.27 -8.85 3.02
N PHE A 184 1.22 -8.12 3.58
CA PHE A 184 0.98 -6.86 4.30
C PHE A 184 1.06 -5.63 3.41
N ARG A 185 1.61 -5.76 2.20
CA ARG A 185 1.74 -4.68 1.21
C ARG A 185 2.50 -3.47 1.77
N PRO A 186 3.70 -3.67 2.35
CA PRO A 186 4.49 -2.57 2.90
C PRO A 186 4.99 -1.65 1.80
N SER A 187 5.22 -0.38 2.14
CA SER A 187 5.99 0.55 1.31
C SER A 187 7.48 0.42 1.60
N VAL A 188 7.83 0.22 2.88
CA VAL A 188 9.21 0.05 3.35
C VAL A 188 9.30 -1.10 4.35
N VAL A 189 10.36 -1.91 4.22
CA VAL A 189 10.66 -3.01 5.15
C VAL A 189 12.01 -2.74 5.78
N VAL A 190 12.10 -2.91 7.10
CA VAL A 190 13.33 -2.71 7.86
C VAL A 190 13.76 -4.00 8.55
N SER A 191 15.05 -4.10 8.91
CA SER A 191 15.62 -5.19 9.71
C SER A 191 16.58 -4.66 10.77
N GLY A 192 16.91 -5.50 11.76
CA GLY A 192 17.92 -5.21 12.78
C GLY A 192 17.36 -4.57 14.05
N ALA A 193 16.04 -4.48 14.20
CA ALA A 193 15.39 -4.14 15.45
C ALA A 193 14.77 -5.40 16.10
N PRO A 194 14.57 -5.46 17.41
CA PRO A 194 13.76 -6.53 18.02
C PRO A 194 12.36 -6.59 17.39
N ALA A 195 11.77 -7.78 17.27
CA ALA A 195 10.42 -7.95 16.79
C ALA A 195 9.45 -7.03 17.53
N TRP A 196 8.55 -6.37 16.78
CA TRP A 196 7.52 -5.43 17.25
C TRP A 196 8.06 -4.11 17.81
N ALA A 197 9.37 -3.84 17.68
CA ALA A 197 9.95 -2.57 18.14
C ALA A 197 9.35 -1.35 17.45
N GLU A 198 8.88 -1.51 16.21
CA GLU A 198 8.25 -0.46 15.42
C GLU A 198 6.97 0.10 16.06
N ASP A 199 6.28 -0.66 16.90
CA ASP A 199 5.08 -0.19 17.61
C ASP A 199 5.38 0.99 18.55
N GLY A 200 6.59 1.02 19.10
CA GLY A 200 7.06 2.06 20.01
C GLY A 200 7.67 3.29 19.31
N TRP A 201 7.78 3.30 18.00
CA TRP A 201 8.38 4.45 17.30
C TRP A 201 7.38 5.57 17.10
N ARG A 202 7.87 6.81 17.13
CA ARG A 202 7.07 8.02 16.87
C ARG A 202 7.62 8.85 15.72
N ARG A 203 8.93 8.91 15.58
CA ARG A 203 9.61 9.57 14.48
C ARG A 203 10.87 8.79 14.11
N LEU A 204 11.14 8.68 12.83
CA LEU A 204 12.32 7.99 12.31
C LEU A 204 12.86 8.70 11.08
N ARG A 205 14.10 8.37 10.72
CA ARG A 205 14.73 8.82 9.49
C ARG A 205 15.23 7.61 8.72
N ILE A 206 14.99 7.58 7.41
CA ILE A 206 15.52 6.59 6.47
C ILE A 206 16.44 7.34 5.51
N GLY A 207 17.75 7.02 5.52
CA GLY A 207 18.71 7.87 4.84
C GLY A 207 18.63 9.31 5.34
N ASP A 208 18.32 10.25 4.46
CA ASP A 208 18.16 11.67 4.80
C ASP A 208 16.69 12.09 5.02
N VAL A 209 15.72 11.20 4.76
CA VAL A 209 14.29 11.53 4.80
C VAL A 209 13.68 11.20 6.15
N ALA A 210 13.04 12.19 6.77
CA ALA A 210 12.34 12.02 8.03
C ALA A 210 10.87 11.61 7.83
N PHE A 211 10.38 10.78 8.75
CA PHE A 211 9.00 10.29 8.77
C PHE A 211 8.43 10.35 10.17
N ARG A 212 7.16 10.70 10.27
CA ARG A 212 6.36 10.56 11.49
C ARG A 212 5.57 9.25 11.45
N VAL A 213 5.54 8.54 12.56
CA VAL A 213 4.63 7.41 12.74
C VAL A 213 3.27 7.96 13.15
N SER A 214 2.27 7.78 12.29
CA SER A 214 0.92 8.26 12.57
C SER A 214 0.20 7.33 13.56
N LYS A 215 0.17 6.05 13.28
CA LYS A 215 -0.42 5.01 14.14
C LYS A 215 0.02 3.61 13.68
N GLY A 216 -0.25 2.60 14.49
CA GLY A 216 -0.20 1.20 14.05
C GLY A 216 -1.09 0.96 12.83
N CYS A 217 -0.77 -0.04 12.03
CA CYS A 217 -1.59 -0.42 10.89
C CYS A 217 -2.52 -1.57 11.28
N ASP A 218 -3.82 -1.30 11.31
CA ASP A 218 -4.84 -2.32 11.51
C ASP A 218 -5.02 -3.17 10.25
N ARG A 219 -5.08 -4.48 10.44
CA ARG A 219 -5.08 -5.46 9.34
C ARG A 219 -6.47 -6.01 9.11
N CYS A 220 -6.81 -6.18 7.86
CA CYS A 220 -8.10 -6.70 7.43
C CYS A 220 -7.94 -8.01 6.64
N VAL A 221 -9.04 -8.59 6.23
CA VAL A 221 -9.11 -9.85 5.47
C VAL A 221 -8.26 -9.86 4.20
N PHE A 222 -7.90 -8.71 3.64
CA PHE A 222 -7.03 -8.67 2.47
C PHE A 222 -5.68 -9.38 2.71
N THR A 223 -5.14 -9.34 3.92
CA THR A 223 -3.86 -10.02 4.24
C THR A 223 -3.95 -11.55 4.13
N THR A 224 -5.15 -12.12 4.09
CA THR A 224 -5.34 -13.56 3.90
C THR A 224 -5.36 -14.00 2.43
N VAL A 225 -5.42 -13.05 1.49
CA VAL A 225 -5.35 -13.35 0.05
C VAL A 225 -3.90 -13.61 -0.33
N ASP A 226 -3.63 -14.76 -0.92
CA ASP A 226 -2.31 -15.11 -1.43
C ASP A 226 -1.97 -14.24 -2.66
N PRO A 227 -0.85 -13.47 -2.64
CA PRO A 227 -0.53 -12.55 -3.73
C PRO A 227 -0.04 -13.25 -5.01
N GLN A 228 0.21 -14.55 -4.97
CA GLN A 228 0.65 -15.35 -6.13
C GLN A 228 -0.48 -16.18 -6.73
N THR A 229 -1.42 -16.65 -5.92
CA THR A 229 -2.48 -17.56 -6.35
C THR A 229 -3.89 -16.97 -6.28
N ALA A 230 -4.05 -15.82 -5.62
CA ALA A 230 -5.34 -15.19 -5.29
C ALA A 230 -6.23 -16.05 -4.36
N VAL A 231 -5.72 -17.14 -3.80
CA VAL A 231 -6.47 -17.99 -2.87
C VAL A 231 -6.58 -17.32 -1.52
N LYS A 232 -7.78 -17.30 -0.95
CA LYS A 232 -8.03 -16.84 0.42
C LYS A 232 -7.75 -17.94 1.43
N GLY A 233 -6.95 -17.62 2.45
CA GLY A 233 -6.72 -18.45 3.62
C GLY A 233 -7.26 -17.82 4.90
N LYS A 234 -6.73 -18.26 6.05
CA LYS A 234 -7.00 -17.70 7.39
C LYS A 234 -5.81 -16.92 7.93
N GLU A 235 -4.60 -17.31 7.54
CA GLU A 235 -3.36 -16.65 7.96
C GLU A 235 -3.03 -15.46 7.04
N PRO A 236 -2.38 -14.44 7.57
CA PRO A 236 -1.85 -14.25 8.92
C PRO A 236 -2.88 -13.74 9.94
N LEU A 237 -4.11 -13.46 9.52
CA LEU A 237 -5.08 -12.74 10.34
C LEU A 237 -5.53 -13.55 11.56
N ALA A 238 -5.65 -14.88 11.43
CA ALA A 238 -6.04 -15.77 12.53
C ALA A 238 -5.00 -15.77 13.66
N THR A 239 -3.71 -15.83 13.32
CA THR A 239 -2.62 -15.78 14.31
C THR A 239 -2.46 -14.39 14.90
N LEU A 240 -2.50 -13.33 14.08
CA LEU A 240 -2.46 -11.96 14.59
C LEU A 240 -3.63 -11.67 15.54
N ALA A 241 -4.83 -12.20 15.28
CA ALA A 241 -5.98 -12.00 16.16
C ALA A 241 -5.81 -12.63 17.55
N ARG A 242 -4.92 -13.65 17.69
CA ARG A 242 -4.59 -14.27 18.98
C ARG A 242 -3.49 -13.52 19.74
N HIS A 243 -2.52 -12.96 19.04
CA HIS A 243 -1.31 -12.42 19.64
C HIS A 243 -1.22 -10.89 19.57
N ARG A 244 -1.91 -10.26 18.61
CA ARG A 244 -1.76 -8.84 18.27
C ARG A 244 -3.09 -8.12 18.16
N ARG A 245 -4.05 -8.45 19.04
CA ARG A 245 -5.39 -7.87 19.08
C ARG A 245 -5.58 -6.98 20.30
N TRP A 246 -5.83 -5.69 20.08
CA TRP A 246 -6.30 -4.72 21.07
C TRP A 246 -7.19 -3.67 20.37
N ASP A 247 -8.00 -2.94 21.12
CA ASP A 247 -8.96 -1.95 20.62
C ASP A 247 -9.88 -2.49 19.51
N LYS A 248 -10.28 -3.77 19.62
CA LYS A 248 -11.10 -4.49 18.63
C LYS A 248 -10.45 -4.61 17.24
N LYS A 249 -9.15 -4.32 17.10
CA LYS A 249 -8.38 -4.36 15.86
C LYS A 249 -7.21 -5.32 15.98
N VAL A 250 -6.70 -5.72 14.83
CA VAL A 250 -5.56 -6.63 14.68
C VAL A 250 -4.42 -5.86 14.03
N TRP A 251 -3.20 -5.92 14.59
CA TRP A 251 -2.13 -4.99 14.27
C TRP A 251 -0.88 -5.67 13.72
N PHE A 252 -0.32 -5.08 12.64
CA PHE A 252 0.98 -5.45 12.10
C PHE A 252 1.57 -4.29 11.29
N GLY A 253 2.76 -3.81 11.70
CA GLY A 253 3.43 -2.66 11.12
C GLY A 253 2.83 -1.32 11.53
N VAL A 254 3.44 -0.24 11.08
CA VAL A 254 3.06 1.14 11.41
C VAL A 254 2.93 2.01 10.17
N ASN A 255 1.98 2.91 10.20
CA ASN A 255 1.76 3.88 9.13
C ASN A 255 2.71 5.06 9.29
N LEU A 256 3.32 5.48 8.19
CA LEU A 256 4.23 6.62 8.15
C LEU A 256 3.65 7.74 7.29
N ILE A 257 3.99 8.98 7.69
CA ILE A 257 3.77 10.20 6.93
C ILE A 257 5.14 10.86 6.75
N PRO A 258 5.55 11.22 5.52
CA PRO A 258 6.75 12.00 5.29
C PRO A 258 6.70 13.31 6.08
N ASP A 259 7.80 13.68 6.75
CA ASP A 259 7.88 14.87 7.58
C ASP A 259 8.61 15.98 6.81
N ASP A 260 7.85 16.81 6.10
CA ASP A 260 8.32 17.89 5.22
C ASP A 260 9.32 17.39 4.15
N PRO A 261 8.94 16.45 3.28
CA PRO A 261 9.81 15.92 2.25
C PRO A 261 10.15 17.02 1.23
N ARG A 262 11.42 17.07 0.81
CA ARG A 262 11.90 18.00 -0.21
C ARG A 262 11.80 17.39 -1.59
N SER A 263 11.67 18.22 -2.60
CA SER A 263 11.78 17.74 -3.98
C SER A 263 13.16 17.09 -4.20
N GLY A 264 13.15 15.85 -4.66
CA GLY A 264 14.37 15.06 -4.88
C GLY A 264 14.80 14.17 -3.71
N ASP A 265 14.08 14.19 -2.58
CA ASP A 265 14.33 13.24 -1.49
C ASP A 265 14.08 11.80 -1.99
N VAL A 266 15.08 10.94 -1.77
CA VAL A 266 15.07 9.54 -2.22
C VAL A 266 15.48 8.63 -1.07
N ILE A 267 14.78 7.51 -0.91
CA ILE A 267 15.19 6.41 -0.02
C ILE A 267 15.68 5.23 -0.85
N ARG A 268 16.71 4.52 -0.35
CA ARG A 268 17.38 3.40 -1.03
C ARG A 268 17.48 2.17 -0.16
N VAL A 269 17.33 1.01 -0.75
CA VAL A 269 17.66 -0.25 -0.07
C VAL A 269 19.11 -0.19 0.43
N GLY A 270 19.30 -0.49 1.72
CA GLY A 270 20.57 -0.35 2.42
C GLY A 270 20.70 0.94 3.26
N ASP A 271 19.81 1.91 3.08
CA ASP A 271 19.85 3.14 3.87
C ASP A 271 19.72 2.83 5.38
N PRO A 272 20.49 3.52 6.22
CA PRO A 272 20.36 3.41 7.67
C PRO A 272 19.00 3.97 8.12
N VAL A 273 18.41 3.30 9.11
CA VAL A 273 17.17 3.75 9.76
C VAL A 273 17.49 4.19 11.19
N GLU A 274 17.26 5.45 11.47
CA GLU A 274 17.45 6.03 12.79
C GLU A 274 16.11 6.33 13.46
N VAL A 275 15.89 5.80 14.65
CA VAL A 275 14.69 6.10 15.44
C VAL A 275 14.96 7.38 16.24
N LEU A 276 14.35 8.47 15.80
CA LEU A 276 14.54 9.82 16.36
C LEU A 276 13.70 10.03 17.62
N GLU A 277 12.52 9.39 17.70
CA GLU A 277 11.61 9.54 18.84
C GLU A 277 10.86 8.22 19.07
N ARG A 278 10.71 7.86 20.37
CA ARG A 278 9.96 6.68 20.83
C ARG A 278 8.78 7.08 21.70
N ALA A 279 7.79 6.20 21.82
CA ALA A 279 6.76 6.31 22.87
C ALA A 279 7.43 6.25 24.25
N ARG A 280 6.93 7.04 25.16
CA ARG A 280 7.33 7.01 26.59
C ARG A 280 6.70 5.82 27.29
#